data_851e7c3afcd7a792b4b84f6f8da1957f
#
_entry.id   851e7c3afcd7a792b4b84f6f8da1957f
#
_cell.length_a   1.000
_cell.length_b   1.000
_cell.length_c   1.000
_cell.angle_alpha   90.00
_cell.angle_beta   90.00
_cell.angle_gamma   90.00
#
_symmetry.space_group_name_H-M   'P 1'
#
loop_
_entity.id
_entity.type
_entity.pdbx_description
1 polymer ?
#
loop_
_entity_poly.entity_id
_entity_poly.type
_entity_poly.pdbx_seq_one_letter_code
_entity_poly.pdbx_strand_id
1 'polypeptide(L)'
;MDKYTGKRLDGRYEIHELIGSGGMALVYSAYDTIDDRTVAIKILKDEFLGNDEFIRRFKNESKAIAVLSHPNIVKVYDVSFGDRIQYIVEELIEGITLKEYLDQQKEIKWKEAIHFTIQILRALQHAHEKGIVHRDIKPQNIMLLQDGTIKVTDFGIARFSRSETRTMTDRAIGSVHYIAPEQARGDLTDEKADIYSVGVMLYEMITGQLPFEAD
;
A
#
# COMPACT_ATOMS: atom_id res chain seq x y z
N MET A 1 -15.98 16.81 -12.76
CA MET A 1 -14.98 15.95 -13.40
C MET A 1 -13.71 16.08 -12.60
N ASP A 2 -13.07 14.97 -12.25
CA ASP A 2 -11.79 15.03 -11.60
C ASP A 2 -10.67 15.50 -12.56
N LYS A 3 -9.47 15.78 -12.02
CA LYS A 3 -8.40 16.48 -12.75
C LYS A 3 -7.79 15.67 -13.90
N TYR A 4 -7.82 14.32 -13.84
CA TYR A 4 -7.01 13.46 -14.72
C TYR A 4 -7.83 12.54 -15.63
N THR A 5 -9.08 12.21 -15.31
CA THR A 5 -9.96 11.37 -16.13
C THR A 5 -10.06 11.89 -17.57
N GLY A 6 -9.88 10.99 -18.53
CA GLY A 6 -9.86 11.28 -19.96
C GLY A 6 -8.55 11.86 -20.50
N LYS A 7 -7.51 12.05 -19.66
CA LYS A 7 -6.20 12.51 -20.09
C LYS A 7 -5.28 11.33 -20.40
N ARG A 8 -4.24 11.61 -21.21
CA ARG A 8 -3.17 10.67 -21.50
C ARG A 8 -1.87 11.17 -20.86
N LEU A 9 -1.26 10.36 -19.99
CA LEU A 9 0.03 10.65 -19.37
C LEU A 9 1.17 10.09 -20.23
N ASP A 10 2.22 10.90 -20.43
CA ASP A 10 3.43 10.60 -21.20
C ASP A 10 3.16 9.98 -22.58
N GLY A 11 2.00 10.30 -23.20
CA GLY A 11 1.58 9.74 -24.48
C GLY A 11 1.26 8.25 -24.48
N ARG A 12 1.27 7.60 -23.29
CA ARG A 12 1.17 6.16 -23.12
C ARG A 12 -0.06 5.73 -22.33
N TYR A 13 -0.31 6.34 -21.17
CA TYR A 13 -1.33 5.88 -20.23
C TYR A 13 -2.62 6.68 -20.37
N GLU A 14 -3.69 6.06 -20.84
CA GLU A 14 -5.02 6.66 -20.94
C GLU A 14 -5.77 6.51 -19.62
N ILE A 15 -6.00 7.62 -18.91
CA ILE A 15 -6.69 7.61 -17.61
C ILE A 15 -8.20 7.44 -17.81
N HIS A 16 -8.76 6.38 -17.22
CA HIS A 16 -10.17 6.07 -17.33
C HIS A 16 -10.99 6.67 -16.18
N GLU A 17 -10.80 6.19 -14.97
CA GLU A 17 -11.60 6.60 -13.81
C GLU A 17 -10.80 6.59 -12.51
N LEU A 18 -11.24 7.42 -11.56
CA LEU A 18 -10.71 7.44 -10.20
C LEU A 18 -11.26 6.23 -9.44
N ILE A 19 -10.38 5.31 -9.04
CA ILE A 19 -10.73 4.09 -8.29
C ILE A 19 -10.38 4.18 -6.79
N GLY A 20 -9.60 5.18 -6.38
CA GLY A 20 -9.25 5.36 -4.98
C GLY A 20 -8.61 6.71 -4.68
N SER A 21 -8.71 7.12 -3.41
CA SER A 21 -8.05 8.33 -2.91
C SER A 21 -7.36 8.04 -1.60
N GLY A 22 -6.04 7.96 -1.65
CA GLY A 22 -5.16 7.80 -0.48
C GLY A 22 -4.82 9.14 0.19
N GLY A 23 -4.03 9.09 1.25
CA GLY A 23 -3.51 10.29 1.93
C GLY A 23 -2.71 11.17 0.99
N MET A 24 -1.76 10.57 0.26
CA MET A 24 -0.79 11.28 -0.59
C MET A 24 -1.10 11.22 -2.07
N ALA A 25 -1.86 10.24 -2.53
CA ALA A 25 -2.06 9.96 -3.94
C ALA A 25 -3.53 9.70 -4.28
N LEU A 26 -3.87 10.00 -5.52
CA LEU A 26 -5.09 9.56 -6.18
C LEU A 26 -4.77 8.32 -7.02
N VAL A 27 -5.63 7.32 -6.99
CA VAL A 27 -5.44 6.07 -7.73
C VAL A 27 -6.47 6.00 -8.86
N TYR A 28 -5.98 5.83 -10.08
CA TYR A 28 -6.80 5.74 -11.28
C TYR A 28 -6.65 4.38 -11.93
N SER A 29 -7.73 3.88 -12.50
CA SER A 29 -7.68 2.88 -13.55
C SER A 29 -7.23 3.56 -14.85
N ALA A 30 -6.32 2.94 -15.59
CA ALA A 30 -5.81 3.44 -16.84
C ALA A 30 -5.47 2.31 -17.81
N TYR A 31 -5.36 2.64 -19.09
CA TYR A 31 -4.94 1.72 -20.13
C TYR A 31 -3.53 2.07 -20.62
N ASP A 32 -2.63 1.08 -20.54
CA ASP A 32 -1.29 1.16 -21.09
C ASP A 32 -1.31 0.80 -22.57
N THR A 33 -1.20 1.80 -23.45
CA THR A 33 -1.34 1.64 -24.91
C THR A 33 -0.14 0.95 -25.56
N ILE A 34 1.00 0.81 -24.85
CA ILE A 34 2.20 0.12 -25.36
C ILE A 34 2.13 -1.36 -25.02
N ASP A 35 1.83 -1.70 -23.78
CA ASP A 35 1.83 -3.08 -23.31
C ASP A 35 0.44 -3.73 -23.39
N ASP A 36 -0.57 -3.04 -23.95
CA ASP A 36 -1.95 -3.52 -24.21
C ASP A 36 -2.58 -4.14 -22.94
N ARG A 37 -2.61 -3.37 -21.86
CA ARG A 37 -3.15 -3.85 -20.57
C ARG A 37 -3.75 -2.72 -19.74
N THR A 38 -4.68 -3.08 -18.86
CA THR A 38 -5.18 -2.17 -17.82
C THR A 38 -4.21 -2.15 -16.65
N VAL A 39 -4.00 -0.96 -16.08
CA VAL A 39 -3.08 -0.70 -14.96
C VAL A 39 -3.72 0.20 -13.92
N ALA A 40 -3.20 0.20 -12.71
CA ALA A 40 -3.48 1.21 -11.70
C ALA A 40 -2.40 2.28 -11.74
N ILE A 41 -2.79 3.55 -11.71
CA ILE A 41 -1.84 4.68 -11.66
C ILE A 41 -2.07 5.48 -10.39
N LYS A 42 -1.07 5.52 -9.52
CA LYS A 42 -1.03 6.34 -8.32
C LYS A 42 -0.39 7.68 -8.64
N ILE A 43 -1.18 8.74 -8.69
CA ILE A 43 -0.73 10.11 -8.97
C ILE A 43 -0.58 10.85 -7.66
N LEU A 44 0.60 11.40 -7.39
CA LEU A 44 0.86 12.22 -6.22
C LEU A 44 -0.01 13.48 -6.23
N LYS A 45 -0.63 13.82 -5.10
CA LYS A 45 -1.45 15.03 -4.97
C LYS A 45 -0.61 16.28 -5.04
N ASP A 46 -1.17 17.35 -5.60
CA ASP A 46 -0.47 18.62 -5.85
C ASP A 46 0.12 19.26 -4.57
N GLU A 47 -0.51 19.06 -3.42
CA GLU A 47 -0.05 19.58 -2.13
C GLU A 47 1.35 19.09 -1.71
N PHE A 48 1.80 17.95 -2.26
CA PHE A 48 3.12 17.39 -2.01
C PHE A 48 4.17 17.80 -3.05
N LEU A 49 3.77 18.37 -4.19
CA LEU A 49 4.69 18.75 -5.28
C LEU A 49 5.61 19.92 -4.94
N GLY A 50 5.27 20.72 -3.91
CA GLY A 50 6.08 21.83 -3.44
C GLY A 50 7.20 21.48 -2.45
N ASN A 51 7.34 20.20 -2.07
CA ASN A 51 8.32 19.75 -1.10
C ASN A 51 9.40 18.87 -1.75
N ASP A 52 10.55 19.46 -2.06
CA ASP A 52 11.66 18.78 -2.76
C ASP A 52 12.20 17.57 -1.98
N GLU A 53 12.23 17.64 -0.64
CA GLU A 53 12.68 16.51 0.19
C GLU A 53 11.70 15.36 0.10
N PHE A 54 10.40 15.63 0.15
CA PHE A 54 9.35 14.65 -0.03
C PHE A 54 9.45 13.97 -1.40
N ILE A 55 9.55 14.75 -2.48
CA ILE A 55 9.69 14.25 -3.85
C ILE A 55 10.94 13.36 -3.99
N ARG A 56 12.07 13.77 -3.43
CA ARG A 56 13.31 12.98 -3.48
C ARG A 56 13.15 11.63 -2.77
N ARG A 57 12.52 11.61 -1.60
CA ARG A 57 12.23 10.36 -0.87
C ARG A 57 11.27 9.49 -1.65
N PHE A 58 10.15 10.04 -2.12
CA PHE A 58 9.17 9.33 -2.94
C PHE A 58 9.83 8.67 -4.17
N LYS A 59 10.70 9.38 -4.89
CA LYS A 59 11.49 8.84 -6.01
C LYS A 59 12.35 7.65 -5.59
N ASN A 60 13.09 7.77 -4.52
CA ASN A 60 14.01 6.73 -4.07
C ASN A 60 13.26 5.46 -3.64
N GLU A 61 12.17 5.62 -2.88
CA GLU A 61 11.36 4.48 -2.43
C GLU A 61 10.61 3.82 -3.59
N SER A 62 10.02 4.60 -4.50
CA SER A 62 9.36 4.05 -5.70
C SER A 62 10.31 3.22 -6.55
N LYS A 63 11.58 3.67 -6.74
CA LYS A 63 12.59 2.89 -7.43
C LYS A 63 12.99 1.62 -6.70
N ALA A 64 13.07 1.67 -5.36
CA ALA A 64 13.38 0.50 -4.55
C ALA A 64 12.26 -0.55 -4.64
N ILE A 65 11.00 -0.12 -4.63
CA ILE A 65 9.84 -1.02 -4.75
C ILE A 65 9.74 -1.64 -6.15
N ALA A 66 10.11 -0.90 -7.20
CA ALA A 66 10.04 -1.37 -8.59
C ALA A 66 10.90 -2.61 -8.87
N VAL A 67 11.88 -2.95 -8.01
CA VAL A 67 12.68 -4.17 -8.14
C VAL A 67 12.03 -5.40 -7.51
N LEU A 68 10.92 -5.23 -6.77
CA LEU A 68 10.19 -6.33 -6.16
C LEU A 68 9.40 -7.10 -7.24
N SER A 69 9.61 -8.41 -7.30
CA SER A 69 8.88 -9.30 -8.19
C SER A 69 8.52 -10.58 -7.43
N HIS A 70 7.28 -10.67 -6.97
CA HIS A 70 6.78 -11.80 -6.18
C HIS A 70 5.26 -11.95 -6.41
N PRO A 71 4.70 -13.16 -6.47
CA PRO A 71 3.26 -13.36 -6.73
C PRO A 71 2.35 -12.70 -5.68
N ASN A 72 2.82 -12.55 -4.45
CA ASN A 72 2.07 -11.92 -3.36
C ASN A 72 2.46 -10.45 -3.12
N ILE A 73 3.10 -9.78 -4.07
CA ILE A 73 3.37 -8.33 -4.05
C ILE A 73 2.76 -7.71 -5.29
N VAL A 74 2.09 -6.57 -5.14
CA VAL A 74 1.61 -5.78 -6.29
C VAL A 74 2.81 -5.33 -7.12
N LYS A 75 2.79 -5.66 -8.41
CA LYS A 75 3.91 -5.36 -9.30
C LYS A 75 3.89 -3.89 -9.70
N VAL A 76 5.02 -3.22 -9.55
CA VAL A 76 5.25 -1.90 -10.13
C VAL A 76 5.79 -2.09 -11.54
N TYR A 77 5.14 -1.45 -12.51
CA TYR A 77 5.51 -1.53 -13.93
C TYR A 77 6.39 -0.37 -14.37
N ASP A 78 6.07 0.84 -13.86
CA ASP A 78 6.77 2.05 -14.25
C ASP A 78 6.66 3.11 -13.16
N VAL A 79 7.57 4.09 -13.19
CA VAL A 79 7.57 5.24 -12.29
C VAL A 79 7.95 6.49 -13.08
N SER A 80 7.15 7.54 -13.00
CA SER A 80 7.41 8.82 -13.67
C SER A 80 7.58 9.95 -12.68
N PHE A 81 8.62 10.75 -12.90
CA PHE A 81 9.01 11.85 -12.03
C PHE A 81 9.16 13.16 -12.84
N GLY A 82 8.11 13.51 -13.58
CA GLY A 82 8.03 14.79 -14.28
C GLY A 82 7.90 15.97 -13.31
N ASP A 83 8.20 17.18 -13.80
CA ASP A 83 8.18 18.40 -12.96
C ASP A 83 6.78 18.75 -12.43
N ARG A 84 5.73 18.38 -13.18
CA ARG A 84 4.34 18.74 -12.87
C ARG A 84 3.49 17.59 -12.34
N ILE A 85 3.89 16.36 -12.61
CA ILE A 85 3.15 15.14 -12.23
C ILE A 85 4.16 14.09 -11.82
N GLN A 86 3.93 13.48 -10.68
CA GLN A 86 4.67 12.33 -10.18
C GLN A 86 3.69 11.16 -10.08
N TYR A 87 4.00 10.02 -10.67
CA TYR A 87 3.10 8.87 -10.60
C TYR A 87 3.85 7.54 -10.63
N ILE A 88 3.17 6.52 -10.13
CA ILE A 88 3.61 5.12 -10.15
C ILE A 88 2.56 4.33 -10.92
N VAL A 89 3.01 3.48 -11.84
CA VAL A 89 2.16 2.55 -12.60
C VAL A 89 2.29 1.17 -11.99
N GLU A 90 1.18 0.60 -11.57
CA GLU A 90 1.12 -0.67 -10.87
C GLU A 90 0.14 -1.64 -11.55
N GLU A 91 0.27 -2.90 -11.20
CA GLU A 91 -0.71 -3.95 -11.48
C GLU A 91 -2.09 -3.52 -10.94
N LEU A 92 -3.10 -3.50 -11.80
CA LEU A 92 -4.49 -3.34 -11.35
C LEU A 92 -4.98 -4.65 -10.74
N ILE A 93 -5.36 -4.61 -9.47
CA ILE A 93 -5.84 -5.80 -8.75
C ILE A 93 -7.37 -5.79 -8.75
N GLU A 94 -7.95 -6.81 -9.37
CA GLU A 94 -9.39 -7.08 -9.30
C GLU A 94 -9.68 -7.90 -8.04
N GLY A 95 -10.01 -7.23 -6.95
CA GLY A 95 -10.24 -7.84 -5.65
C GLY A 95 -10.75 -6.84 -4.64
N ILE A 96 -10.83 -7.29 -3.39
CA ILE A 96 -11.19 -6.45 -2.24
C ILE A 96 -10.02 -6.37 -1.26
N THR A 97 -10.00 -5.38 -0.40
CA THR A 97 -9.03 -5.35 0.68
C THR A 97 -9.36 -6.40 1.75
N LEU A 98 -8.34 -6.89 2.44
CA LEU A 98 -8.55 -7.78 3.59
C LEU A 98 -9.40 -7.09 4.67
N LYS A 99 -9.33 -5.75 4.77
CA LYS A 99 -10.19 -4.98 5.66
C LYS A 99 -11.67 -5.13 5.28
N GLU A 100 -12.01 -4.93 4.01
CA GLU A 100 -13.39 -5.11 3.52
C GLU A 100 -13.87 -6.54 3.73
N TYR A 101 -13.00 -7.53 3.53
CA TYR A 101 -13.31 -8.92 3.79
C TYR A 101 -13.61 -9.19 5.27
N LEU A 102 -12.77 -8.70 6.19
CA LEU A 102 -12.98 -8.81 7.63
C LEU A 102 -14.26 -8.10 8.10
N ASP A 103 -14.57 -6.93 7.55
CA ASP A 103 -15.81 -6.20 7.87
C ASP A 103 -17.07 -6.98 7.47
N GLN A 104 -16.99 -7.80 6.41
CA GLN A 104 -18.08 -8.65 5.97
C GLN A 104 -18.19 -9.94 6.79
N GLN A 105 -17.07 -10.59 7.12
CA GLN A 105 -17.02 -11.89 7.80
C GLN A 105 -16.94 -11.79 9.33
N LYS A 106 -16.55 -10.63 9.87
CA LYS A 106 -16.20 -10.33 11.27
C LYS A 106 -14.99 -11.11 11.77
N GLU A 107 -15.00 -12.42 11.67
CA GLU A 107 -13.89 -13.33 11.96
C GLU A 107 -13.77 -14.36 10.86
N ILE A 108 -12.59 -14.87 10.61
CA ILE A 108 -12.36 -15.90 9.59
C ILE A 108 -11.83 -17.19 10.24
N LYS A 109 -12.04 -18.30 9.55
CA LYS A 109 -11.58 -19.61 10.05
C LYS A 109 -10.06 -19.60 10.18
N TRP A 110 -9.54 -20.17 11.27
CA TRP A 110 -8.10 -20.19 11.54
C TRP A 110 -7.24 -20.74 10.39
N LYS A 111 -7.74 -21.73 9.62
CA LYS A 111 -7.03 -22.29 8.45
C LYS A 111 -6.86 -21.25 7.34
N GLU A 112 -7.86 -20.45 7.11
CA GLU A 112 -7.86 -19.39 6.12
C GLU A 112 -6.97 -18.23 6.59
N ALA A 113 -7.05 -17.83 7.87
CA ALA A 113 -6.17 -16.84 8.47
C ALA A 113 -4.69 -17.23 8.32
N ILE A 114 -4.35 -18.50 8.61
CA ILE A 114 -3.00 -19.03 8.41
C ILE A 114 -2.60 -19.00 6.92
N HIS A 115 -3.51 -19.37 6.03
CA HIS A 115 -3.23 -19.36 4.58
C HIS A 115 -2.87 -17.94 4.10
N PHE A 116 -3.63 -16.92 4.50
CA PHE A 116 -3.32 -15.53 4.18
C PHE A 116 -2.01 -15.07 4.83
N THR A 117 -1.81 -15.38 6.11
CA THR A 117 -0.59 -15.02 6.85
C THR A 117 0.67 -15.58 6.19
N ILE A 118 0.65 -16.84 5.74
CA ILE A 118 1.80 -17.44 5.04
C ILE A 118 2.12 -16.68 3.75
N GLN A 119 1.12 -16.28 2.98
CA GLN A 119 1.33 -15.52 1.76
C GLN A 119 1.92 -14.13 2.04
N ILE A 120 1.41 -13.44 3.08
CA ILE A 120 1.94 -12.14 3.53
C ILE A 120 3.40 -12.27 3.97
N LEU A 121 3.73 -13.27 4.78
CA LEU A 121 5.10 -13.50 5.26
C LEU A 121 6.07 -13.83 4.12
N ARG A 122 5.65 -14.56 3.08
CA ARG A 122 6.46 -14.81 1.87
C ARG A 122 6.73 -13.52 1.09
N ALA A 123 5.73 -12.65 0.97
CA ALA A 123 5.90 -11.34 0.36
C ALA A 123 6.90 -10.48 1.14
N LEU A 124 6.75 -10.42 2.46
CA LEU A 124 7.65 -9.68 3.34
C LEU A 124 9.07 -10.26 3.33
N GLN A 125 9.23 -11.58 3.39
CA GLN A 125 10.55 -12.21 3.26
C GLN A 125 11.26 -11.76 1.99
N HIS A 126 10.58 -11.80 0.83
CA HIS A 126 11.15 -11.36 -0.44
C HIS A 126 11.60 -9.89 -0.42
N ALA A 127 10.82 -9.01 0.23
CA ALA A 127 11.17 -7.60 0.36
C ALA A 127 12.34 -7.39 1.33
N HIS A 128 12.31 -8.05 2.49
CA HIS A 128 13.36 -7.95 3.52
C HIS A 128 14.71 -8.45 3.01
N GLU A 129 14.76 -9.54 2.24
CA GLU A 129 15.98 -10.02 1.56
C GLU A 129 16.60 -8.98 0.61
N LYS A 130 15.81 -8.01 0.16
CA LYS A 130 16.26 -6.86 -0.66
C LYS A 130 16.47 -5.57 0.16
N GLY A 131 16.40 -5.66 1.50
CA GLY A 131 16.55 -4.53 2.39
C GLY A 131 15.36 -3.56 2.40
N ILE A 132 14.19 -4.00 1.93
CA ILE A 132 12.98 -3.19 1.88
C ILE A 132 12.03 -3.61 2.99
N VAL A 133 11.73 -2.69 3.91
CA VAL A 133 10.78 -2.85 5.02
C VAL A 133 9.50 -2.12 4.67
N HIS A 134 8.35 -2.77 4.87
CA HIS A 134 7.03 -2.22 4.49
C HIS A 134 6.58 -1.09 5.41
N ARG A 135 6.66 -1.29 6.73
CA ARG A 135 6.36 -0.32 7.80
C ARG A 135 4.90 0.12 7.97
N ASP A 136 3.99 -0.37 7.17
CA ASP A 136 2.55 -0.07 7.26
C ASP A 136 1.70 -1.31 6.92
N ILE A 137 2.08 -2.47 7.45
CA ILE A 137 1.30 -3.70 7.28
C ILE A 137 0.00 -3.58 8.09
N LYS A 138 -1.12 -3.70 7.37
CA LYS A 138 -2.49 -3.63 7.89
C LYS A 138 -3.47 -4.19 6.87
N PRO A 139 -4.70 -4.59 7.26
CA PRO A 139 -5.66 -5.19 6.35
C PRO A 139 -6.03 -4.33 5.13
N GLN A 140 -5.96 -2.99 5.24
CA GLN A 140 -6.21 -2.07 4.13
C GLN A 140 -5.15 -2.15 3.01
N ASN A 141 -3.93 -2.60 3.35
CA ASN A 141 -2.80 -2.71 2.41
C ASN A 141 -2.59 -4.16 1.93
N ILE A 142 -3.57 -5.03 2.14
CA ILE A 142 -3.59 -6.41 1.65
C ILE A 142 -4.79 -6.57 0.72
N MET A 143 -4.55 -6.85 -0.54
CA MET A 143 -5.59 -7.17 -1.51
C MET A 143 -5.85 -8.66 -1.54
N LEU A 144 -7.11 -9.06 -1.56
CA LEU A 144 -7.59 -10.44 -1.65
C LEU A 144 -8.29 -10.64 -2.99
N LEU A 145 -7.78 -11.57 -3.78
CA LEU A 145 -8.35 -11.98 -5.07
C LEU A 145 -9.39 -13.09 -4.84
N GLN A 146 -10.24 -13.31 -5.86
CA GLN A 146 -11.32 -14.32 -5.78
C GLN A 146 -10.83 -15.75 -5.58
N ASP A 147 -9.63 -16.07 -6.03
CA ASP A 147 -9.00 -17.39 -5.89
C ASP A 147 -8.31 -17.62 -4.53
N GLY A 148 -8.40 -16.67 -3.61
CA GLY A 148 -7.74 -16.71 -2.30
C GLY A 148 -6.26 -16.29 -2.33
N THR A 149 -5.77 -15.82 -3.46
CA THR A 149 -4.43 -15.21 -3.54
C THR A 149 -4.46 -13.84 -2.87
N ILE A 150 -3.44 -13.52 -2.08
CA ILE A 150 -3.26 -12.18 -1.53
C ILE A 150 -2.13 -11.45 -2.24
N LYS A 151 -2.24 -10.12 -2.29
CA LYS A 151 -1.16 -9.25 -2.74
C LYS A 151 -0.96 -8.11 -1.75
N VAL A 152 0.27 -7.95 -1.28
CA VAL A 152 0.69 -6.82 -0.45
C VAL A 152 0.90 -5.60 -1.33
N THR A 153 0.30 -4.47 -0.97
CA THR A 153 0.37 -3.19 -1.68
C THR A 153 0.99 -2.12 -0.78
N ASP A 154 1.33 -0.97 -1.35
CA ASP A 154 1.77 0.23 -0.63
C ASP A 154 3.07 0.07 0.19
N PHE A 155 4.03 -0.69 -0.31
CA PHE A 155 5.37 -0.76 0.28
C PHE A 155 6.00 0.64 0.42
N GLY A 156 6.51 0.94 1.61
CA GLY A 156 7.40 2.09 1.88
C GLY A 156 6.80 3.49 1.76
N ILE A 157 5.67 3.66 1.08
CA ILE A 157 5.06 4.98 0.82
C ILE A 157 4.57 5.66 2.11
N ALA A 158 4.26 4.90 3.15
CA ALA A 158 3.72 5.42 4.42
C ALA A 158 4.73 6.21 5.27
N ARG A 159 6.03 6.09 5.01
CA ARG A 159 7.06 6.84 5.75
C ARG A 159 6.92 8.35 5.58
N PHE A 160 6.30 8.80 4.49
CA PHE A 160 6.11 10.22 4.19
C PHE A 160 4.99 10.87 4.99
N SER A 161 3.90 10.13 5.27
CA SER A 161 2.73 10.71 5.93
C SER A 161 2.95 11.03 7.41
N ARG A 162 3.95 10.41 8.05
CA ARG A 162 4.19 10.54 9.50
C ARG A 162 5.22 11.59 9.91
N SER A 163 6.14 11.96 9.02
CA SER A 163 7.19 12.94 9.37
C SER A 163 6.74 14.40 9.26
N GLU A 164 5.67 14.70 8.54
CA GLU A 164 5.27 16.08 8.24
C GLU A 164 3.90 16.50 8.76
N THR A 165 3.02 15.59 9.15
CA THR A 165 1.72 15.97 9.72
C THR A 165 1.59 15.54 11.18
N ARG A 166 1.84 16.46 12.09
CA ARG A 166 1.44 16.38 13.52
C ARG A 166 -0.09 16.45 13.72
N THR A 167 -0.87 16.51 12.65
CA THR A 167 -2.33 16.48 12.69
C THR A 167 -2.80 15.07 12.35
N MET A 168 -3.28 14.37 13.40
CA MET A 168 -3.95 13.08 13.26
C MET A 168 -5.26 13.28 12.48
N THR A 169 -5.27 12.91 11.20
CA THR A 169 -6.49 12.74 10.45
C THR A 169 -7.12 11.37 10.77
N ASP A 170 -8.43 11.21 10.63
CA ASP A 170 -9.17 9.96 10.95
C ASP A 170 -8.55 8.68 10.34
N ARG A 171 -7.81 8.81 9.23
CA ARG A 171 -7.06 7.70 8.62
C ARG A 171 -5.79 7.29 9.38
N ALA A 172 -5.18 8.21 10.15
CA ALA A 172 -4.05 7.90 11.01
C ALA A 172 -4.49 7.07 12.23
N ILE A 173 -5.72 7.27 12.72
CA ILE A 173 -6.28 6.57 13.86
C ILE A 173 -6.37 5.07 13.59
N GLY A 174 -6.85 4.62 12.43
CA GLY A 174 -6.93 3.18 12.08
C GLY A 174 -5.58 2.48 11.90
N SER A 175 -4.51 3.21 11.58
CA SER A 175 -3.16 2.63 11.40
C SER A 175 -2.41 2.44 12.73
N VAL A 176 -2.83 3.11 13.80
CA VAL A 176 -2.14 3.06 15.11
C VAL A 176 -2.19 1.67 15.74
N HIS A 177 -3.25 0.91 15.48
CA HIS A 177 -3.47 -0.41 16.09
C HIS A 177 -2.45 -1.49 15.63
N TYR A 178 -1.87 -1.34 14.44
CA TYR A 178 -0.94 -2.32 13.86
C TYR A 178 0.53 -1.93 14.01
N ILE A 179 0.80 -0.72 14.50
CA ILE A 179 2.15 -0.16 14.62
C ILE A 179 2.97 -0.90 15.67
N ALA A 180 4.22 -1.22 15.34
CA ALA A 180 5.14 -1.78 16.31
C ALA A 180 5.51 -0.72 17.38
N PRO A 181 5.75 -1.16 18.64
CA PRO A 181 6.06 -0.23 19.75
C PRO A 181 7.25 0.68 19.48
N GLU A 182 8.30 0.19 18.82
CA GLU A 182 9.47 0.97 18.41
C GLU A 182 9.10 2.04 17.37
N GLN A 183 8.20 1.72 16.42
CA GLN A 183 7.71 2.70 15.48
C GLN A 183 6.88 3.81 16.15
N ALA A 184 6.05 3.43 17.14
CA ALA A 184 5.23 4.39 17.88
C ALA A 184 6.09 5.37 18.68
N ARG A 185 7.24 4.91 19.19
CA ARG A 185 8.22 5.76 19.90
C ARG A 185 9.12 6.58 18.97
N GLY A 186 9.12 6.30 17.66
CA GLY A 186 10.00 6.97 16.70
C GLY A 186 11.42 6.39 16.68
N ASP A 187 11.62 5.19 17.24
CA ASP A 187 12.90 4.48 17.24
C ASP A 187 13.25 3.96 15.83
N LEU A 188 14.49 3.49 15.64
CA LEU A 188 14.90 2.82 14.41
C LEU A 188 14.04 1.58 14.19
N THR A 189 13.51 1.46 12.98
CA THR A 189 12.58 0.40 12.59
C THR A 189 13.23 -0.51 11.58
N ASP A 190 13.31 -1.79 11.91
CA ASP A 190 13.77 -2.87 11.03
C ASP A 190 12.59 -3.75 10.54
N GLU A 191 12.91 -4.90 9.94
CA GLU A 191 11.95 -5.88 9.45
C GLU A 191 11.04 -6.47 10.52
N LYS A 192 11.43 -6.42 11.81
CA LYS A 192 10.62 -6.97 12.92
C LYS A 192 9.33 -6.18 13.14
N ALA A 193 9.31 -4.90 12.76
CA ALA A 193 8.10 -4.10 12.82
C ALA A 193 7.00 -4.65 11.91
N ASP A 194 7.35 -5.12 10.70
CA ASP A 194 6.38 -5.77 9.82
C ASP A 194 5.86 -7.08 10.43
N ILE A 195 6.73 -7.86 11.06
CA ILE A 195 6.35 -9.12 11.71
C ILE A 195 5.41 -8.86 12.90
N TYR A 196 5.65 -7.82 13.69
CA TYR A 196 4.73 -7.40 14.75
C TYR A 196 3.35 -7.07 14.17
N SER A 197 3.29 -6.26 13.12
CA SER A 197 2.04 -5.88 12.45
C SER A 197 1.28 -7.09 11.89
N VAL A 198 2.00 -8.09 11.33
CA VAL A 198 1.40 -9.37 10.90
C VAL A 198 0.80 -10.12 12.09
N GLY A 199 1.46 -10.13 13.25
CA GLY A 199 0.95 -10.75 14.47
C GLY A 199 -0.36 -10.12 14.95
N VAL A 200 -0.44 -8.79 14.95
CA VAL A 200 -1.67 -8.03 15.27
C VAL A 200 -2.79 -8.38 14.28
N MET A 201 -2.48 -8.40 13.00
CA MET A 201 -3.46 -8.72 11.94
C MET A 201 -3.93 -10.18 12.03
N LEU A 202 -3.06 -11.14 12.34
CA LEU A 202 -3.44 -12.54 12.55
C LEU A 202 -4.38 -12.68 13.75
N TYR A 203 -4.12 -11.96 14.84
CA TYR A 203 -5.01 -11.93 16.00
C TYR A 203 -6.41 -11.41 15.59
N GLU A 204 -6.48 -10.26 14.89
CA GLU A 204 -7.74 -9.70 14.40
C GLU A 204 -8.48 -10.69 13.48
N MET A 205 -7.78 -11.33 12.54
CA MET A 205 -8.40 -12.30 11.63
C MET A 205 -9.07 -13.47 12.36
N ILE A 206 -8.50 -13.95 13.45
CA ILE A 206 -9.01 -15.13 14.18
C ILE A 206 -10.09 -14.74 15.19
N THR A 207 -9.94 -13.59 15.85
CA THR A 207 -10.82 -13.18 16.98
C THR A 207 -11.90 -12.19 16.57
N GLY A 208 -11.77 -11.55 15.40
CA GLY A 208 -12.60 -10.42 14.98
C GLY A 208 -12.40 -9.14 15.79
N GLN A 209 -11.35 -9.09 16.61
CA GLN A 209 -11.05 -7.97 17.53
C GLN A 209 -9.58 -7.59 17.44
N LEU A 210 -9.28 -6.33 17.67
CA LEU A 210 -7.90 -5.86 17.81
C LEU A 210 -7.35 -6.25 19.19
N PRO A 211 -6.05 -6.65 19.30
CA PRO A 211 -5.46 -7.02 20.58
C PRO A 211 -5.31 -5.86 21.56
N PHE A 212 -5.27 -4.63 21.03
CA PHE A 212 -5.12 -3.40 21.80
C PHE A 212 -6.12 -2.37 21.25
N GLU A 213 -7.20 -2.12 22.01
CA GLU A 213 -8.10 -1.00 21.80
C GLU A 213 -7.76 0.02 22.88
N ALA A 214 -7.29 1.20 22.46
CA ALA A 214 -7.13 2.33 23.38
C ALA A 214 -8.46 3.11 23.37
N ASP A 215 -9.02 3.33 24.55
CA ASP A 215 -10.13 4.27 24.78
C ASP A 215 -9.69 5.72 24.53
#